data_57f88667b002e65e2f330bd964f99810
#
_entry.id   57f88667b002e65e2f330bd964f99810
#
_cell.length_a   1.000
_cell.length_b   1.000
_cell.length_c   1.000
_cell.angle_alpha   90.00
_cell.angle_beta   90.00
_cell.angle_gamma   90.00
#
_symmetry.space_group_name_H-M   'P 1'
#
loop_
_entity.id
_entity.type
_entity.pdbx_description
1 polymer ?
#
loop_
_entity_poly.entity_id
_entity_poly.type
_entity_poly.pdbx_seq_one_letter_code
_entity_poly.pdbx_strand_id
1 'polypeptide(L)'
;MNFHPGVTWTSLVSDMKTIESFHMKCQRRILGIRWHDFVRNSEVSLRTGLAPVSDRITRNRNAIFGHVARLPDSIPAHQAMLRQIELSVGRPPNRTWKRPPGRPRTKWTDQLCHDNNNVPIATLWRQAIGRGHSRTTLFRFLK
;
A
#
# COMPACT_ATOMS: atom_id res chain seq x y z
N MET A 1 11.96 -2.73 -11.18
CA MET A 1 11.03 -2.06 -10.22
C MET A 1 11.79 -1.83 -8.93
N ASN A 2 12.15 -0.59 -8.60
CA ASN A 2 12.84 -0.31 -7.35
C ASN A 2 11.81 -0.25 -6.21
N PHE A 3 11.76 -1.29 -5.42
CA PHE A 3 10.94 -1.30 -4.21
C PHE A 3 11.63 -0.48 -3.12
N HIS A 4 11.12 0.69 -2.82
CA HIS A 4 11.56 1.43 -1.65
C HIS A 4 11.08 0.72 -0.38
N PRO A 5 11.98 0.42 0.58
CA PRO A 5 11.64 -0.35 1.78
C PRO A 5 10.52 0.26 2.63
N GLY A 6 10.33 1.58 2.58
CA GLY A 6 9.26 2.26 3.32
C GLY A 6 7.82 1.93 2.90
N VAL A 7 7.63 1.24 1.77
CA VAL A 7 6.28 0.91 1.26
C VAL A 7 5.68 -0.33 1.93
N THR A 8 6.53 -1.18 2.51
CA THR A 8 6.12 -2.42 3.18
C THR A 8 5.86 -2.24 4.67
N TRP A 9 6.16 -1.06 5.24
CA TRP A 9 5.97 -0.81 6.66
C TRP A 9 4.55 -0.33 6.96
N THR A 10 4.07 -0.71 8.14
CA THR A 10 2.87 -0.10 8.71
C THR A 10 3.23 1.30 9.18
N SER A 11 2.75 2.32 8.48
CA SER A 11 2.97 3.72 8.85
C SER A 11 1.88 4.21 9.80
N LEU A 12 2.27 4.95 10.82
CA LEU A 12 1.34 5.67 11.67
C LEU A 12 0.86 6.96 10.97
N VAL A 13 -0.25 7.50 11.41
CA VAL A 13 -0.77 8.78 10.90
C VAL A 13 0.24 9.91 11.12
N SER A 14 0.96 9.88 12.26
CA SER A 14 2.05 10.81 12.57
C SER A 14 3.19 10.74 11.55
N ASP A 15 3.56 9.51 11.16
CA ASP A 15 4.65 9.29 10.20
C ASP A 15 4.28 9.86 8.83
N MET A 16 3.03 9.63 8.40
CA MET A 16 2.52 10.17 7.12
C MET A 16 2.54 11.70 7.11
N LYS A 17 2.13 12.35 8.21
CA LYS A 17 2.21 13.81 8.33
C LYS A 17 3.65 14.32 8.26
N THR A 18 4.58 13.62 8.89
CA THR A 18 6.00 13.97 8.89
C THR A 18 6.59 13.86 7.49
N ILE A 19 6.31 12.76 6.79
CA ILE A 19 6.77 12.54 5.42
C ILE A 19 6.19 13.58 4.45
N GLU A 20 4.89 13.89 4.57
CA GLU A 20 4.23 14.91 3.74
C GLU A 20 4.83 16.30 3.99
N SER A 21 5.08 16.65 5.26
CA SER A 21 5.73 17.92 5.63
C SER A 21 7.15 18.02 5.06
N PHE A 22 7.92 16.92 5.12
CA PHE A 22 9.25 16.86 4.52
C PHE A 22 9.20 17.00 3.00
N HIS A 23 8.28 16.28 2.36
CA HIS A 23 8.08 16.36 0.90
C HIS A 23 7.75 17.79 0.46
N MET A 24 6.86 18.46 1.17
CA MET A 24 6.51 19.85 0.91
C MET A 24 7.70 20.80 1.12
N LYS A 25 8.52 20.56 2.15
CA LYS A 25 9.75 21.32 2.39
C LYS A 25 10.75 21.18 1.24
N CYS A 26 10.91 19.96 0.72
CA CYS A 26 11.78 19.71 -0.45
C CYS A 26 11.27 20.46 -1.70
N GLN A 27 9.95 20.39 -1.97
CA GLN A 27 9.36 21.12 -3.12
C GLN A 27 9.59 22.62 -3.03
N ARG A 28 9.36 23.22 -1.85
CA ARG A 28 9.62 24.66 -1.62
C ARG A 28 11.09 25.01 -1.88
N ARG A 29 12.00 24.16 -1.41
CA ARG A 29 13.45 24.38 -1.59
C ARG A 29 13.85 24.33 -3.07
N ILE A 30 13.29 23.39 -3.83
CA ILE A 30 13.54 23.27 -5.28
C ILE A 30 13.03 24.50 -6.04
N LEU A 31 11.86 25.03 -5.65
CA LEU A 31 11.26 26.22 -6.24
C LEU A 31 11.88 27.55 -5.74
N GLY A 32 12.85 27.51 -4.82
CA GLY A 32 13.42 28.70 -4.20
C GLY A 32 12.47 29.49 -3.29
N ILE A 33 11.34 28.91 -2.92
CA ILE A 33 10.32 29.55 -2.06
C ILE A 33 10.82 29.57 -0.62
N ARG A 34 10.86 30.76 -0.03
CA ARG A 34 11.25 30.99 1.36
C ARG A 34 10.03 31.10 2.26
N TRP A 35 10.24 30.98 3.58
CA TRP A 35 9.16 31.01 4.56
C TRP A 35 8.37 32.33 4.56
N HIS A 36 8.98 33.45 4.24
CA HIS A 36 8.39 34.79 4.19
C HIS A 36 7.64 35.08 2.87
N ASP A 37 7.64 34.17 1.89
CA ASP A 37 6.93 34.38 0.63
C ASP A 37 5.43 34.07 0.76
N PHE A 38 5.00 33.50 1.90
CA PHE A 38 3.61 33.16 2.23
C PHE A 38 2.86 32.35 1.16
N VAL A 39 3.58 31.57 0.35
CA VAL A 39 2.98 30.72 -0.69
C VAL A 39 2.27 29.51 -0.06
N ARG A 40 1.02 29.25 -0.44
CA ARG A 40 0.23 28.11 0.06
C ARG A 40 0.77 26.77 -0.48
N ASN A 41 0.57 25.68 0.28
CA ASN A 41 0.98 24.34 -0.15
C ASN A 41 0.29 23.91 -1.45
N SER A 42 -0.98 24.26 -1.64
CA SER A 42 -1.72 24.00 -2.88
C SER A 42 -1.06 24.63 -4.11
N GLU A 43 -0.53 25.84 -3.97
CA GLU A 43 0.18 26.53 -5.05
C GLU A 43 1.54 25.90 -5.31
N VAL A 44 2.26 25.46 -4.27
CA VAL A 44 3.52 24.72 -4.42
C VAL A 44 3.29 23.43 -5.20
N SER A 45 2.25 22.66 -4.83
CA SER A 45 1.88 21.41 -5.52
C SER A 45 1.47 21.67 -6.98
N LEU A 46 0.76 22.75 -7.25
CA LEU A 46 0.38 23.15 -8.61
C LEU A 46 1.63 23.49 -9.47
N ARG A 47 2.56 24.25 -8.92
CA ARG A 47 3.81 24.64 -9.61
C ARG A 47 4.72 23.45 -9.88
N THR A 48 4.79 22.49 -8.97
CA THR A 48 5.64 21.28 -9.13
C THR A 48 4.97 20.19 -9.95
N GLY A 49 3.64 20.18 -10.04
CA GLY A 49 2.87 19.09 -10.66
C GLY A 49 2.97 17.76 -9.89
N LEU A 50 3.51 17.77 -8.67
CA LEU A 50 3.69 16.56 -7.88
C LEU A 50 2.47 16.27 -7.02
N ALA A 51 1.98 15.03 -7.13
CA ALA A 51 0.93 14.53 -6.25
C ALA A 51 1.44 14.37 -4.79
N PRO A 52 0.54 14.38 -3.79
CA PRO A 52 0.87 14.06 -2.40
C PRO A 52 1.65 12.75 -2.29
N VAL A 53 2.59 12.68 -1.35
CA VAL A 53 3.40 11.47 -1.16
C VAL A 53 2.54 10.30 -0.63
N SER A 54 1.47 10.60 0.10
CA SER A 54 0.45 9.64 0.52
C SER A 54 -0.13 8.83 -0.64
N ASP A 55 -0.49 9.50 -1.74
CA ASP A 55 -1.05 8.84 -2.93
C ASP A 55 -0.05 7.91 -3.59
N ARG A 56 1.22 8.29 -3.58
CA ARG A 56 2.30 7.45 -4.11
C ARG A 56 2.51 6.21 -3.25
N ILE A 57 2.48 6.36 -1.92
CA ILE A 57 2.60 5.24 -0.98
C ILE A 57 1.42 4.29 -1.14
N THR A 58 0.21 4.80 -1.21
CA THR A 58 -1.01 4.00 -1.43
C THR A 58 -0.95 3.23 -2.75
N ARG A 59 -0.58 3.89 -3.85
CA ARG A 59 -0.42 3.21 -5.15
C ARG A 59 0.64 2.11 -5.11
N ASN A 60 1.79 2.37 -4.50
CA ASN A 60 2.85 1.37 -4.39
C ASN A 60 2.43 0.20 -3.49
N ARG A 61 1.73 0.46 -2.38
CA ARG A 61 1.19 -0.57 -1.49
C ARG A 61 0.21 -1.48 -2.23
N ASN A 62 -0.71 -0.91 -2.99
CA ASN A 62 -1.65 -1.66 -3.83
C ASN A 62 -0.93 -2.44 -4.95
N ALA A 63 0.10 -1.88 -5.55
CA ALA A 63 0.89 -2.54 -6.58
C ALA A 63 1.63 -3.78 -6.05
N ILE A 64 2.27 -3.66 -4.87
CA ILE A 64 2.94 -4.77 -4.19
C ILE A 64 1.93 -5.86 -3.82
N PHE A 65 0.79 -5.49 -3.24
CA PHE A 65 -0.26 -6.45 -2.89
C PHE A 65 -0.76 -7.20 -4.12
N GLY A 66 -1.05 -6.49 -5.20
CA GLY A 66 -1.47 -7.11 -6.45
C GLY A 66 -0.38 -7.97 -7.09
N HIS A 67 0.90 -7.62 -6.94
CA HIS A 67 2.02 -8.47 -7.37
C HIS A 67 2.07 -9.77 -6.57
N VAL A 68 2.07 -9.68 -5.23
CA VAL A 68 2.11 -10.85 -4.35
C VAL A 68 0.91 -11.77 -4.57
N ALA A 69 -0.28 -11.21 -4.79
CA ALA A 69 -1.49 -11.99 -5.05
C ALA A 69 -1.42 -12.82 -6.36
N ARG A 70 -0.61 -12.42 -7.31
CA ARG A 70 -0.43 -13.10 -8.61
C ARG A 70 0.81 -13.99 -8.67
N LEU A 71 1.59 -14.07 -7.60
CA LEU A 71 2.70 -15.02 -7.53
C LEU A 71 2.17 -16.46 -7.46
N PRO A 72 2.94 -17.44 -7.95
CA PRO A 72 2.61 -18.85 -7.77
C PRO A 72 2.46 -19.22 -6.29
N ASP A 73 1.58 -20.17 -6.00
CA ASP A 73 1.30 -20.64 -4.62
C ASP A 73 2.53 -21.22 -3.90
N SER A 74 3.54 -21.64 -4.65
CA SER A 74 4.80 -22.12 -4.11
C SER A 74 5.70 -21.04 -3.52
N ILE A 75 5.42 -19.76 -3.82
CA ILE A 75 6.27 -18.65 -3.37
C ILE A 75 5.93 -18.28 -1.92
N PRO A 76 6.93 -18.19 -1.03
CA PRO A 76 6.71 -17.90 0.39
C PRO A 76 5.96 -16.60 0.66
N ALA A 77 6.18 -15.55 -0.15
CA ALA A 77 5.48 -14.28 0.00
C ALA A 77 3.98 -14.41 -0.25
N HIS A 78 3.56 -15.19 -1.25
CA HIS A 78 2.15 -15.50 -1.52
C HIS A 78 1.54 -16.28 -0.35
N GLN A 79 2.21 -17.34 0.11
CA GLN A 79 1.75 -18.15 1.23
C GLN A 79 1.61 -17.35 2.52
N ALA A 80 2.59 -16.51 2.85
CA ALA A 80 2.56 -15.66 4.04
C ALA A 80 1.37 -14.68 4.01
N MET A 81 1.12 -14.07 2.86
CA MET A 81 -0.02 -13.16 2.69
C MET A 81 -1.35 -13.91 2.78
N LEU A 82 -1.47 -15.08 2.15
CA LEU A 82 -2.66 -15.91 2.21
C LEU A 82 -2.98 -16.31 3.66
N ARG A 83 -1.97 -16.76 4.43
CA ARG A 83 -2.13 -17.07 5.87
C ARG A 83 -2.62 -15.86 6.67
N GLN A 84 -2.08 -14.68 6.40
CA GLN A 84 -2.54 -13.46 7.06
C GLN A 84 -4.00 -13.13 6.74
N ILE A 85 -4.44 -13.39 5.51
CA ILE A 85 -5.83 -13.19 5.07
C ILE A 85 -6.74 -14.23 5.73
N GLU A 86 -6.35 -15.51 5.76
CA GLU A 86 -7.10 -16.57 6.43
C GLU A 86 -7.31 -16.27 7.91
N LEU A 87 -6.28 -15.78 8.61
CA LEU A 87 -6.40 -15.34 9.99
C LEU A 87 -7.38 -14.18 10.16
N SER A 88 -7.46 -13.27 9.19
CA SER A 88 -8.38 -12.13 9.25
C SER A 88 -9.84 -12.54 9.08
N VAL A 89 -10.11 -13.67 8.43
CA VAL A 89 -11.47 -14.25 8.27
C VAL A 89 -11.77 -15.36 9.28
N GLY A 90 -10.97 -15.45 10.35
CA GLY A 90 -11.20 -16.40 11.45
C GLY A 90 -10.81 -17.85 11.15
N ARG A 91 -9.90 -18.07 10.19
CA ARG A 91 -9.36 -19.39 9.87
C ARG A 91 -7.96 -19.57 10.47
N PRO A 92 -7.82 -20.07 11.70
CA PRO A 92 -6.53 -20.30 12.32
C PRO A 92 -5.79 -21.47 11.65
N PRO A 93 -4.44 -21.49 11.67
CA PRO A 93 -3.64 -22.53 11.03
C PRO A 93 -3.83 -23.92 11.64
N ASN A 94 -4.23 -23.98 12.92
CA ASN A 94 -4.60 -25.21 13.61
C ASN A 94 -5.57 -24.91 14.78
N ARG A 95 -6.18 -25.96 15.36
CA ARG A 95 -7.13 -25.82 16.49
C ARG A 95 -6.49 -25.30 17.78
N THR A 96 -5.20 -25.49 17.96
CA THR A 96 -4.46 -25.10 19.18
C THR A 96 -3.90 -23.68 19.05
N TRP A 97 -3.96 -23.08 17.87
CA TRP A 97 -3.42 -21.74 17.66
C TRP A 97 -4.20 -20.70 18.48
N LYS A 98 -3.45 -19.97 19.30
CA LYS A 98 -3.97 -18.84 20.07
C LYS A 98 -3.18 -17.59 19.70
N ARG A 99 -3.89 -16.49 19.58
CA ARG A 99 -3.24 -15.21 19.38
C ARG A 99 -2.35 -14.88 20.59
N PRO A 100 -1.11 -14.45 20.41
CA PRO A 100 -0.28 -13.95 21.51
C PRO A 100 -1.00 -12.85 22.30
N PRO A 101 -0.89 -12.82 23.65
CA PRO A 101 -1.47 -11.78 24.46
C PRO A 101 -0.82 -10.42 24.16
N GLY A 102 -1.54 -9.35 24.42
CA GLY A 102 -1.06 -7.98 24.27
C GLY A 102 -1.89 -7.12 23.33
N ARG A 103 -1.48 -5.85 23.20
CA ARG A 103 -2.15 -4.88 22.32
C ARG A 103 -2.09 -5.36 20.86
N PRO A 104 -3.20 -5.37 20.11
CA PRO A 104 -3.19 -5.66 18.69
C PRO A 104 -2.26 -4.72 17.94
N ARG A 105 -1.29 -5.27 17.21
CA ARG A 105 -0.43 -4.46 16.33
C ARG A 105 -1.19 -4.05 15.09
N THR A 106 -0.97 -2.84 14.61
CA THR A 106 -1.47 -2.39 13.31
C THR A 106 -0.87 -3.27 12.22
N LYS A 107 -1.72 -3.84 11.39
CA LYS A 107 -1.28 -4.72 10.30
C LYS A 107 -1.20 -3.94 9.00
N TRP A 108 -0.29 -4.33 8.14
CA TRP A 108 -0.17 -3.79 6.79
C TRP A 108 -1.45 -4.01 5.96
N THR A 109 -2.12 -5.14 6.17
CA THR A 109 -3.42 -5.47 5.55
C THR A 109 -4.55 -4.54 5.99
N ASP A 110 -4.52 -4.04 7.23
CA ASP A 110 -5.53 -3.10 7.72
C ASP A 110 -5.39 -1.74 7.01
N GLN A 111 -4.15 -1.32 6.74
CA GLN A 111 -3.90 -0.10 5.95
C GLN A 111 -4.33 -0.26 4.50
N LEU A 112 -4.13 -1.45 3.90
CA LEU A 112 -4.66 -1.75 2.56
C LEU A 112 -6.18 -1.64 2.51
N CYS A 113 -6.89 -2.18 3.50
CA CYS A 113 -8.34 -2.04 3.59
C CYS A 113 -8.75 -0.57 3.67
N HIS A 114 -8.10 0.21 4.54
CA HIS A 114 -8.34 1.65 4.69
C HIS A 114 -8.09 2.41 3.39
N ASP A 115 -6.98 2.16 2.71
CA ASP A 115 -6.62 2.79 1.44
C ASP A 115 -7.61 2.47 0.30
N ASN A 116 -8.39 1.39 0.44
CA ASN A 116 -9.38 0.93 -0.53
C ASN A 116 -10.81 1.03 0.03
N ASN A 117 -11.15 2.12 0.70
CA ASN A 117 -12.48 2.42 1.23
C ASN A 117 -13.02 1.34 2.18
N ASN A 118 -12.16 0.79 3.02
CA ASN A 118 -12.46 -0.28 3.97
C ASN A 118 -13.01 -1.58 3.35
N VAL A 119 -12.70 -1.84 2.08
CA VAL A 119 -13.03 -3.12 1.44
C VAL A 119 -12.28 -4.25 2.16
N PRO A 120 -12.96 -5.36 2.52
CA PRO A 120 -12.33 -6.50 3.19
C PRO A 120 -11.16 -7.07 2.39
N ILE A 121 -10.07 -7.41 3.09
CA ILE A 121 -8.82 -7.90 2.45
C ILE A 121 -9.04 -9.14 1.58
N ALA A 122 -9.96 -10.04 1.98
CA ALA A 122 -10.30 -11.23 1.19
C ALA A 122 -10.96 -10.87 -0.15
N THR A 123 -11.72 -9.79 -0.20
CA THR A 123 -12.31 -9.27 -1.45
C THR A 123 -11.24 -8.63 -2.33
N LEU A 124 -10.36 -7.81 -1.76
CA LEU A 124 -9.23 -7.22 -2.48
C LEU A 124 -8.32 -8.31 -3.08
N TRP A 125 -8.09 -9.39 -2.33
CA TRP A 125 -7.30 -10.53 -2.78
C TRP A 125 -7.90 -11.19 -4.01
N ARG A 126 -9.20 -11.52 -3.96
CA ARG A 126 -9.92 -12.10 -5.12
C ARG A 126 -9.89 -11.20 -6.35
N GLN A 127 -10.08 -9.89 -6.16
CA GLN A 127 -9.99 -8.91 -7.24
C GLN A 127 -8.58 -8.81 -7.82
N ALA A 128 -7.53 -8.89 -6.99
CA ALA A 128 -6.14 -8.84 -7.43
C ALA A 128 -5.75 -10.04 -8.30
N ILE A 129 -6.24 -11.25 -7.95
CA ILE A 129 -6.05 -12.48 -8.74
C ILE A 129 -6.84 -12.38 -10.05
N GLY A 130 -8.10 -11.96 -10.00
CA GLY A 130 -8.97 -11.86 -11.17
C GLY A 130 -8.44 -10.92 -12.27
N ARG A 131 -7.82 -9.81 -11.89
CA ARG A 131 -7.16 -8.88 -12.84
C ARG A 131 -5.99 -9.50 -13.59
N GLY A 132 -5.37 -10.55 -13.04
CA GLY A 132 -4.31 -11.32 -13.72
C GLY A 132 -4.85 -12.16 -14.88
N HIS A 133 -5.99 -12.77 -14.71
CA HIS A 133 -6.60 -13.62 -15.72
C HIS A 133 -7.05 -12.83 -16.96
N SER A 134 -7.61 -11.64 -16.80
CA SER A 134 -8.02 -10.78 -17.93
C SER A 134 -6.85 -10.38 -18.85
N ARG A 135 -5.66 -10.14 -18.27
CA ARG A 135 -4.48 -9.78 -19.09
C ARG A 135 -3.91 -10.94 -19.86
N THR A 136 -3.93 -12.15 -19.30
CA THR A 136 -3.41 -13.34 -19.97
C THR A 136 -4.30 -13.76 -21.14
N THR A 137 -5.60 -13.54 -21.04
CA THR A 137 -6.57 -13.86 -22.10
C THR A 137 -6.39 -12.93 -23.30
N LEU A 138 -6.12 -11.64 -23.09
CA LEU A 138 -5.90 -10.68 -24.18
C LEU A 138 -4.63 -10.97 -25.00
N PHE A 139 -3.56 -11.50 -24.37
CA PHE A 139 -2.34 -11.88 -25.11
C PHE A 139 -2.48 -13.19 -25.89
N ARG A 140 -3.50 -14.00 -25.62
CA ARG A 140 -3.74 -15.26 -26.33
C ARG A 140 -4.47 -15.08 -27.67
N PHE A 141 -5.12 -13.94 -27.87
CA PHE A 141 -5.86 -13.62 -29.09
C PHE A 141 -5.09 -12.75 -30.11
N LEU A 142 -3.82 -12.41 -29.79
CA LEU A 142 -2.95 -11.61 -30.66
C LEU A 142 -1.76 -12.41 -31.21
N LYS A 143 -1.92 -13.72 -31.44
CA LYS A 143 -0.97 -14.52 -32.21
C LYS A 143 -1.66 -15.08 -33.43
#